data_1de1a9e8c67a6aef85d0951edfe9ba62
#
_entry.id   1de1a9e8c67a6aef85d0951edfe9ba62
#
_cell.length_a   1.000
_cell.length_b   1.000
_cell.length_c   1.000
_cell.angle_alpha   90.00
_cell.angle_beta   90.00
_cell.angle_gamma   90.00
#
_symmetry.space_group_name_H-M   'P 1'
#
loop_
_entity.id
_entity.type
_entity.pdbx_description
1 polymer ?
#
loop_
_entity_poly.entity_id
_entity_poly.type
_entity_poly.pdbx_seq_one_letter_code
_entity_poly.pdbx_strand_id
1 'polypeptide(L)'
;MKKILSMVLVLTMVLALFAACGNTPAETTGTPSEMTQAATEPGVDYANSTVILYTGNVRGRVEVYSQIAAAKAAYEAMGATVYLVDAGNYLQGTAYANSDRGLTVYNLMDAAGYDVAGMGVYEFVHGEATTGYIYHANLTKYFTQAELLRGSVEWEYQKNAPWAQEAVMATRPAKAAATFSVICSNLGILQDATGYYAFDNSVVLGDSLKVGFVSSVDENVADYLQDGYLDGYGMQEVTAPECDILVALGGKGDIVIQADTDGKLTVGAYVINNTTKAVTQETVDMTGSDPKVEAIIASAELSKVIGKSKVLLDGSDRANWNGGTNLGALTADALKWYAENKMEGIAYPVVAIQNGGNCDHFIYTGEITEVDLLKALPFSPMGVGVVTMTGAELLETLEAATQCENCPGWAQVSGIEYTVDTSKAYDAGEAYGNFFKANSINRVTVTTQGFDPEATYAVACDNFLIKGNDTYYTMEGREVVATAAGGVKTRDVVALYIQEVLGGTVGTSYAGYGK
;
A
#
# COMPACT_ATOMS: atom_id res chain seq x y z
N MET A 1 18.41 -37.44 -24.31
CA MET A 1 19.82 -37.73 -24.12
C MET A 1 20.75 -36.52 -23.93
N LYS A 2 20.36 -35.27 -24.33
CA LYS A 2 21.22 -34.06 -24.11
C LYS A 2 21.13 -33.42 -22.72
N LYS A 3 20.17 -33.77 -21.88
CA LYS A 3 20.02 -33.23 -20.51
C LYS A 3 20.69 -34.03 -19.40
N ILE A 4 21.14 -35.26 -19.70
CA ILE A 4 21.83 -36.14 -18.73
C ILE A 4 23.34 -35.90 -18.78
N LEU A 5 23.87 -35.41 -19.89
CA LEU A 5 25.31 -35.18 -20.05
C LEU A 5 25.81 -33.91 -19.32
N SER A 6 24.93 -32.93 -19.09
CA SER A 6 25.29 -31.69 -18.36
C SER A 6 25.37 -31.89 -16.84
N MET A 7 24.67 -32.88 -16.30
CA MET A 7 24.66 -33.13 -14.85
C MET A 7 25.84 -33.97 -14.37
N VAL A 8 26.46 -34.76 -15.25
CA VAL A 8 27.65 -35.56 -14.94
C VAL A 8 28.93 -34.69 -14.99
N LEU A 9 28.93 -33.63 -15.79
CA LEU A 9 30.14 -32.76 -15.90
C LEU A 9 30.29 -31.80 -14.72
N VAL A 10 29.17 -31.43 -14.02
CA VAL A 10 29.23 -30.59 -12.83
C VAL A 10 29.64 -31.37 -11.58
N LEU A 11 29.29 -32.67 -11.52
CA LEU A 11 29.63 -33.52 -10.37
C LEU A 11 31.10 -33.96 -10.37
N THR A 12 31.75 -34.00 -11.53
CA THR A 12 33.21 -34.33 -11.63
C THR A 12 34.14 -33.16 -11.36
N MET A 13 33.65 -31.89 -11.44
CA MET A 13 34.45 -30.72 -11.07
C MET A 13 34.48 -30.45 -9.55
N VAL A 14 33.50 -30.91 -8.80
CA VAL A 14 33.45 -30.70 -7.33
C VAL A 14 34.31 -31.74 -6.59
N LEU A 15 34.60 -32.91 -7.18
CA LEU A 15 35.45 -33.95 -6.59
C LEU A 15 36.96 -33.76 -6.84
N ALA A 16 37.37 -32.81 -7.69
CA ALA A 16 38.78 -32.56 -7.98
C ALA A 16 39.44 -31.50 -7.05
N LEU A 17 38.71 -30.90 -6.14
CA LEU A 17 39.20 -29.84 -5.23
C LEU A 17 39.56 -30.33 -3.81
N PHE A 18 39.43 -31.62 -3.50
CA PHE A 18 39.76 -32.19 -2.18
C PHE A 18 40.97 -33.15 -2.13
N ALA A 19 41.78 -33.19 -3.18
CA ALA A 19 42.94 -34.13 -3.26
C ALA A 19 44.28 -33.42 -3.41
N ALA A 20 44.54 -32.34 -2.67
CA ALA A 20 45.87 -31.74 -2.64
C ALA A 20 46.14 -31.05 -1.29
N CYS A 21 46.37 -31.80 -0.23
CA CYS A 21 47.13 -31.39 0.95
C CYS A 21 47.49 -32.65 1.77
N GLY A 22 48.58 -33.25 1.45
CA GLY A 22 49.25 -34.25 2.26
C GLY A 22 50.75 -34.17 2.01
N ASN A 23 51.45 -33.49 2.89
CA ASN A 23 52.89 -33.71 3.06
C ASN A 23 53.29 -33.51 4.52
N THR A 24 53.95 -34.52 5.03
CA THR A 24 54.50 -34.72 6.36
C THR A 24 55.70 -33.81 6.62
N PRO A 25 56.07 -33.53 7.89
CA PRO A 25 56.98 -32.43 8.26
C PRO A 25 58.46 -32.79 8.19
N ALA A 26 59.24 -31.79 7.84
CA ALA A 26 60.68 -31.80 8.10
C ALA A 26 61.01 -30.82 9.23
N GLU A 27 61.63 -31.31 10.30
CA GLU A 27 62.16 -30.50 11.39
C GLU A 27 63.30 -29.60 10.87
N THR A 28 63.20 -28.31 11.15
CA THR A 28 64.36 -27.40 11.18
C THR A 28 64.20 -26.44 12.37
N THR A 29 65.18 -26.59 13.27
CA THR A 29 65.41 -25.69 14.41
C THR A 29 65.81 -24.30 13.90
N GLY A 30 64.96 -23.29 14.17
CA GLY A 30 65.25 -21.87 13.94
C GLY A 30 64.76 -21.05 15.10
N THR A 31 65.55 -20.20 15.65
CA THR A 31 65.39 -19.25 16.73
C THR A 31 64.11 -18.42 16.61
N PRO A 32 63.42 -18.05 17.72
CA PRO A 32 62.19 -17.27 17.66
C PRO A 32 62.51 -15.85 17.19
N SER A 33 62.08 -15.52 15.98
CA SER A 33 61.96 -14.13 15.51
C SER A 33 60.74 -13.54 16.21
N GLU A 34 60.89 -12.39 16.81
CA GLU A 34 59.79 -11.59 17.40
C GLU A 34 58.68 -11.43 16.38
N MET A 35 57.55 -12.06 16.67
CA MET A 35 56.30 -11.75 15.98
C MET A 35 55.91 -10.34 16.39
N THR A 36 56.10 -9.40 15.50
CA THR A 36 55.42 -8.11 15.55
C THR A 36 53.91 -8.40 15.59
N GLN A 37 53.29 -8.18 16.73
CA GLN A 37 51.85 -8.16 16.88
C GLN A 37 51.29 -7.16 15.87
N ALA A 38 50.61 -7.64 14.84
CA ALA A 38 49.77 -6.78 14.00
C ALA A 38 48.85 -6.06 14.96
N ALA A 39 48.89 -4.74 14.93
CA ALA A 39 47.94 -3.91 15.69
C ALA A 39 46.55 -4.33 15.25
N THR A 40 45.82 -5.01 16.15
CA THR A 40 44.37 -5.17 16.04
C THR A 40 43.81 -3.76 16.01
N GLU A 41 43.09 -3.41 14.98
CA GLU A 41 42.30 -2.18 14.99
C GLU A 41 41.53 -2.13 16.32
N PRO A 42 41.51 -0.99 17.05
CA PRO A 42 40.78 -0.92 18.29
C PRO A 42 39.31 -1.21 17.96
N GLY A 43 38.73 -2.25 18.58
CA GLY A 43 37.32 -2.56 18.49
C GLY A 43 36.47 -1.35 18.88
N VAL A 44 35.26 -1.26 18.36
CA VAL A 44 34.31 -0.18 18.70
C VAL A 44 34.08 -0.16 20.22
N ASP A 45 34.25 1.01 20.84
CA ASP A 45 33.93 1.24 22.25
C ASP A 45 32.44 1.56 22.40
N TYR A 46 31.59 0.55 22.44
CA TYR A 46 30.15 0.73 22.57
C TYR A 46 29.74 1.42 23.87
N ALA A 47 30.50 1.26 24.96
CA ALA A 47 30.20 1.95 26.22
C ALA A 47 30.33 3.47 26.14
N ASN A 48 31.08 3.97 25.15
CA ASN A 48 31.21 5.39 24.82
C ASN A 48 30.60 5.73 23.48
N SER A 49 29.52 5.01 23.08
CA SER A 49 28.90 5.20 21.78
C SER A 49 27.37 5.33 21.89
N THR A 50 26.81 6.14 20.98
CA THR A 50 25.39 6.18 20.69
C THR A 50 25.16 5.46 19.35
N VAL A 51 24.24 4.51 19.34
CA VAL A 51 23.87 3.73 18.15
C VAL A 51 22.52 4.20 17.65
N ILE A 52 22.47 4.63 16.41
CA ILE A 52 21.21 4.87 15.67
C ILE A 52 20.91 3.60 14.90
N LEU A 53 20.09 2.75 15.50
CA LEU A 53 19.60 1.52 14.88
C LEU A 53 18.35 1.88 14.07
N TYR A 54 18.27 1.45 12.81
CA TYR A 54 17.22 1.93 11.93
C TYR A 54 16.60 0.87 11.06
N THR A 55 15.31 1.11 10.76
CA THR A 55 14.53 0.42 9.73
C THR A 55 13.91 1.43 8.77
N GLY A 56 13.36 0.94 7.70
CA GLY A 56 12.54 1.67 6.74
C GLY A 56 11.92 0.70 5.73
N ASN A 57 10.77 1.05 5.18
CA ASN A 57 10.01 0.16 4.30
C ASN A 57 9.71 -1.20 4.95
N VAL A 58 9.45 -1.24 6.25
CA VAL A 58 9.10 -2.51 6.92
C VAL A 58 7.81 -3.08 6.34
N ARG A 59 6.83 -2.23 6.03
CA ARG A 59 5.63 -2.59 5.27
C ARG A 59 4.89 -3.81 5.84
N GLY A 60 4.73 -3.83 7.16
CA GLY A 60 4.03 -4.90 7.86
C GLY A 60 4.73 -6.27 7.85
N ARG A 61 6.01 -6.34 7.52
CA ARG A 61 6.85 -7.55 7.68
C ARG A 61 7.21 -7.70 9.15
N VAL A 62 6.32 -8.33 9.89
CA VAL A 62 6.29 -8.32 11.35
C VAL A 62 7.50 -8.98 12.00
N GLU A 63 8.15 -9.93 11.33
CA GLU A 63 9.39 -10.57 11.77
C GLU A 63 10.53 -9.56 11.98
N VAL A 64 10.55 -8.47 11.22
CA VAL A 64 11.56 -7.41 11.32
C VAL A 64 11.51 -6.74 12.69
N TYR A 65 10.32 -6.54 13.26
CA TYR A 65 10.18 -5.89 14.57
C TYR A 65 10.76 -6.73 15.70
N SER A 66 10.58 -8.07 15.64
CA SER A 66 11.16 -8.99 16.60
C SER A 66 12.69 -9.06 16.47
N GLN A 67 13.19 -9.10 15.25
CA GLN A 67 14.62 -9.17 14.95
C GLN A 67 15.35 -7.89 15.38
N ILE A 68 14.79 -6.71 15.06
CA ILE A 68 15.41 -5.43 15.39
C ILE A 68 15.37 -5.15 16.89
N ALA A 69 14.33 -5.59 17.60
CA ALA A 69 14.27 -5.51 19.05
C ALA A 69 15.39 -6.32 19.73
N ALA A 70 15.63 -7.54 19.22
CA ALA A 70 16.74 -8.36 19.69
C ALA A 70 18.11 -7.71 19.39
N ALA A 71 18.27 -7.09 18.22
CA ALA A 71 19.48 -6.35 17.87
C ALA A 71 19.69 -5.13 18.78
N LYS A 72 18.62 -4.37 19.10
CA LYS A 72 18.66 -3.26 20.08
C LYS A 72 19.20 -3.75 21.43
N ALA A 73 18.62 -4.82 21.96
CA ALA A 73 19.05 -5.40 23.21
C ALA A 73 20.52 -5.86 23.20
N ALA A 74 21.00 -6.35 22.05
CA ALA A 74 22.41 -6.75 21.91
C ALA A 74 23.37 -5.55 21.99
N TYR A 75 23.06 -4.43 21.33
CA TYR A 75 23.86 -3.20 21.43
C TYR A 75 23.80 -2.59 22.84
N GLU A 76 22.65 -2.59 23.48
CA GLU A 76 22.49 -2.14 24.87
C GLU A 76 23.31 -3.01 25.84
N ALA A 77 23.34 -4.32 25.62
CA ALA A 77 24.17 -5.24 26.43
C ALA A 77 25.68 -4.99 26.26
N MET A 78 26.12 -4.41 25.15
CA MET A 78 27.50 -3.96 24.94
C MET A 78 27.78 -2.60 25.60
N GLY A 79 26.78 -1.96 26.21
CA GLY A 79 26.88 -0.69 26.92
C GLY A 79 26.56 0.55 26.07
N ALA A 80 26.12 0.39 24.83
CA ALA A 80 25.75 1.52 23.98
C ALA A 80 24.42 2.18 24.43
N THR A 81 24.33 3.50 24.25
CA THR A 81 23.03 4.17 24.18
C THR A 81 22.43 3.89 22.80
N VAL A 82 21.21 3.33 22.72
CA VAL A 82 20.61 2.94 21.45
C VAL A 82 19.32 3.72 21.20
N TYR A 83 19.23 4.38 20.05
CA TYR A 83 17.98 4.94 19.53
C TYR A 83 17.55 4.11 18.31
N LEU A 84 16.39 3.48 18.42
CA LEU A 84 15.78 2.70 17.33
C LEU A 84 14.80 3.60 16.60
N VAL A 85 15.01 3.76 15.28
CA VAL A 85 14.23 4.67 14.45
C VAL A 85 13.70 4.01 13.18
N ASP A 86 12.61 4.52 12.61
CA ASP A 86 12.10 4.09 11.31
C ASP A 86 11.98 5.26 10.33
N ALA A 87 12.41 5.04 9.09
CA ALA A 87 12.40 6.07 8.04
C ALA A 87 11.07 6.16 7.28
N GLY A 88 10.02 5.46 7.72
CA GLY A 88 8.68 5.47 7.13
C GLY A 88 8.34 4.26 6.27
N ASN A 89 7.10 4.22 5.81
CA ASN A 89 6.49 3.15 5.03
C ASN A 89 6.34 1.83 5.82
N TYR A 90 5.76 1.88 6.99
CA TYR A 90 5.54 0.70 7.86
C TYR A 90 4.07 0.28 7.97
N LEU A 91 3.07 1.16 7.71
CA LEU A 91 1.64 0.89 7.98
C LEU A 91 0.88 0.17 6.85
N GLN A 92 1.55 -0.36 5.83
CA GLN A 92 0.88 -1.03 4.70
C GLN A 92 1.78 -2.13 4.13
N GLY A 93 1.20 -3.19 3.56
CA GLY A 93 1.96 -4.19 2.77
C GLY A 93 1.64 -5.64 3.10
N THR A 94 1.20 -5.94 4.32
CA THR A 94 0.75 -7.27 4.73
C THR A 94 -0.58 -7.21 5.47
N ALA A 95 -1.21 -8.38 5.68
CA ALA A 95 -2.45 -8.47 6.47
C ALA A 95 -2.29 -7.88 7.88
N TYR A 96 -1.13 -7.92 8.47
CA TYR A 96 -0.86 -7.32 9.78
C TYR A 96 -1.02 -5.79 9.78
N ALA A 97 -0.65 -5.14 8.69
CA ALA A 97 -0.83 -3.69 8.54
C ALA A 97 -2.25 -3.33 8.05
N ASN A 98 -2.83 -4.16 7.17
CA ASN A 98 -4.06 -3.82 6.46
C ASN A 98 -5.34 -4.14 7.26
N SER A 99 -5.32 -5.19 8.10
CA SER A 99 -6.53 -5.70 8.77
C SER A 99 -7.14 -4.71 9.77
N ASP A 100 -6.31 -3.94 10.47
CA ASP A 100 -6.73 -3.02 11.54
C ASP A 100 -6.21 -1.59 11.35
N ARG A 101 -5.91 -1.23 10.11
CA ARG A 101 -5.40 0.10 9.71
C ARG A 101 -4.07 0.46 10.37
N GLY A 102 -3.21 -0.52 10.56
CA GLY A 102 -1.85 -0.35 11.09
C GLY A 102 -1.73 -0.39 12.61
N LEU A 103 -2.81 -0.61 13.37
CA LEU A 103 -2.74 -0.65 14.82
C LEU A 103 -1.84 -1.78 15.33
N THR A 104 -1.92 -2.98 14.74
CA THR A 104 -1.03 -4.11 15.09
C THR A 104 0.43 -3.73 14.83
N VAL A 105 0.75 -3.15 13.67
CA VAL A 105 2.12 -2.71 13.35
C VAL A 105 2.62 -1.69 14.38
N TYR A 106 1.77 -0.74 14.74
CA TYR A 106 2.10 0.26 15.73
C TYR A 106 2.42 -0.34 17.11
N ASN A 107 1.61 -1.32 17.57
CA ASN A 107 1.87 -2.03 18.81
C ASN A 107 3.17 -2.85 18.75
N LEU A 108 3.52 -3.39 17.57
CA LEU A 108 4.78 -4.09 17.36
C LEU A 108 5.99 -3.14 17.46
N MET A 109 5.89 -1.93 16.88
CA MET A 109 6.92 -0.90 16.98
C MET A 109 7.12 -0.45 18.43
N ASP A 110 6.03 -0.24 19.16
CA ASP A 110 6.07 0.12 20.58
C ASP A 110 6.74 -0.97 21.42
N ALA A 111 6.35 -2.24 21.21
CA ALA A 111 6.94 -3.38 21.90
C ALA A 111 8.41 -3.61 21.54
N ALA A 112 8.81 -3.33 20.31
CA ALA A 112 10.20 -3.40 19.84
C ALA A 112 11.07 -2.27 20.39
N GLY A 113 10.45 -1.25 20.99
CA GLY A 113 11.15 -0.14 21.63
C GLY A 113 11.68 0.89 20.64
N TYR A 114 10.89 1.23 19.61
CA TYR A 114 11.19 2.38 18.77
C TYR A 114 11.18 3.67 19.59
N ASP A 115 12.06 4.60 19.23
CA ASP A 115 12.18 5.90 19.88
C ASP A 115 11.61 7.01 18.97
N VAL A 116 11.84 6.91 17.65
CA VAL A 116 11.38 7.87 16.64
C VAL A 116 10.95 7.15 15.36
N ALA A 117 9.84 7.58 14.78
CA ALA A 117 9.42 7.16 13.45
C ALA A 117 9.16 8.37 12.55
N GLY A 118 9.73 8.32 11.35
CA GLY A 118 9.38 9.22 10.27
C GLY A 118 8.12 8.76 9.55
N MET A 119 7.56 9.60 8.70
CA MET A 119 6.42 9.27 7.87
C MET A 119 6.83 9.18 6.40
N GLY A 120 6.34 8.15 5.72
CA GLY A 120 6.34 8.04 4.27
C GLY A 120 4.91 8.10 3.73
N VAL A 121 4.69 7.61 2.51
CA VAL A 121 3.35 7.57 1.90
C VAL A 121 2.39 6.67 2.69
N TYR A 122 2.86 5.52 3.14
CA TYR A 122 1.97 4.48 3.70
C TYR A 122 1.45 4.78 5.12
N GLU A 123 1.95 5.80 5.77
CA GLU A 123 1.41 6.28 7.05
C GLU A 123 0.10 7.06 6.87
N PHE A 124 -0.22 7.50 5.65
CA PHE A 124 -1.45 8.23 5.32
C PHE A 124 -2.54 7.37 4.67
N VAL A 125 -2.23 6.16 4.20
CA VAL A 125 -3.17 5.32 3.41
C VAL A 125 -4.40 4.83 4.18
N HIS A 126 -4.42 4.98 5.47
CA HIS A 126 -5.56 4.62 6.33
C HIS A 126 -6.42 5.83 6.71
N GLY A 127 -6.12 6.99 6.15
CA GLY A 127 -6.78 8.26 6.42
C GLY A 127 -6.15 9.04 7.57
N GLU A 128 -6.25 10.36 7.48
CA GLU A 128 -5.63 11.29 8.44
C GLU A 128 -6.09 11.05 9.87
N ALA A 129 -7.40 10.93 10.11
CA ALA A 129 -7.94 10.71 11.47
C ALA A 129 -7.46 9.41 12.10
N THR A 130 -7.22 8.36 11.30
CA THR A 130 -6.66 7.09 11.79
C THR A 130 -5.22 7.27 12.22
N THR A 131 -4.41 7.95 11.41
CA THR A 131 -3.03 8.30 11.71
C THR A 131 -2.96 9.11 13.01
N GLY A 132 -3.75 10.16 13.13
CA GLY A 132 -3.84 10.97 14.33
C GLY A 132 -4.26 10.16 15.57
N TYR A 133 -5.24 9.26 15.46
CA TYR A 133 -5.65 8.39 16.56
C TYR A 133 -4.52 7.49 17.05
N ILE A 134 -3.75 6.92 16.15
CA ILE A 134 -2.64 6.04 16.53
C ILE A 134 -1.53 6.83 17.23
N TYR A 135 -1.16 7.99 16.69
CA TYR A 135 0.05 8.69 17.10
C TYR A 135 -0.14 9.68 18.26
N HIS A 136 -1.36 10.18 18.46
CA HIS A 136 -1.63 11.17 19.49
C HIS A 136 -2.47 10.59 20.64
N ALA A 137 -1.82 10.23 21.74
CA ALA A 137 -2.42 9.66 22.94
C ALA A 137 -3.58 10.48 23.53
N ASN A 138 -3.64 11.78 23.25
CA ASN A 138 -4.63 12.68 23.81
C ASN A 138 -5.87 12.85 22.93
N LEU A 139 -5.93 12.27 21.73
CA LEU A 139 -7.08 12.42 20.85
C LEU A 139 -8.36 11.84 21.42
N THR A 140 -8.28 10.71 22.13
CA THR A 140 -9.43 10.13 22.85
C THR A 140 -10.00 11.05 23.93
N LYS A 141 -9.25 12.07 24.34
CA LYS A 141 -9.73 13.10 25.26
C LYS A 141 -10.71 14.07 24.60
N TYR A 142 -10.58 14.30 23.30
CA TYR A 142 -11.36 15.30 22.55
C TYR A 142 -12.37 14.65 21.62
N PHE A 143 -12.12 13.41 21.18
CA PHE A 143 -12.95 12.71 20.23
C PHE A 143 -13.33 11.32 20.73
N THR A 144 -14.55 10.92 20.51
CA THR A 144 -14.95 9.53 20.68
C THR A 144 -14.27 8.68 19.59
N GLN A 145 -14.09 7.39 19.84
CA GLN A 145 -13.53 6.48 18.84
C GLN A 145 -14.31 6.53 17.51
N ALA A 146 -15.64 6.72 17.57
CA ALA A 146 -16.47 6.89 16.39
C ALA A 146 -16.18 8.19 15.63
N GLU A 147 -15.83 9.28 16.31
CA GLU A 147 -15.47 10.56 15.69
C GLU A 147 -14.10 10.52 15.06
N LEU A 148 -13.13 9.86 15.69
CA LEU A 148 -11.80 9.63 15.10
C LEU A 148 -11.87 8.78 13.83
N LEU A 149 -12.76 7.80 13.80
CA LEU A 149 -13.03 6.99 12.61
C LEU A 149 -13.80 7.75 11.53
N ARG A 150 -14.63 8.75 11.90
CA ARG A 150 -15.37 9.60 10.98
C ARG A 150 -14.50 10.62 10.25
N GLY A 151 -13.36 10.99 10.80
CA GLY A 151 -12.44 11.92 10.16
C GLY A 151 -11.83 11.37 8.87
N SER A 152 -11.91 10.06 8.60
CA SER A 152 -11.62 9.54 7.26
C SER A 152 -12.81 9.82 6.34
N VAL A 153 -12.56 10.35 5.15
CA VAL A 153 -13.58 10.56 4.09
C VAL A 153 -14.41 9.28 3.85
N GLU A 154 -13.78 8.14 4.00
CA GLU A 154 -14.40 6.81 3.96
C GLU A 154 -15.53 6.60 4.97
N TRP A 155 -15.52 7.26 6.11
CA TRP A 155 -16.46 6.94 7.18
C TRP A 155 -17.91 7.18 6.78
N GLU A 156 -18.19 8.24 6.05
CA GLU A 156 -19.58 8.55 5.62
C GLU A 156 -20.15 7.45 4.72
N TYR A 157 -19.34 6.86 3.86
CA TYR A 157 -19.74 5.75 3.00
C TYR A 157 -19.78 4.41 3.73
N GLN A 158 -18.95 4.24 4.72
CA GLN A 158 -18.68 2.96 5.37
C GLN A 158 -19.40 2.77 6.70
N LYS A 159 -19.98 3.82 7.28
CA LYS A 159 -20.68 3.73 8.57
C LYS A 159 -21.78 2.66 8.63
N ASN A 160 -22.30 2.24 7.49
CA ASN A 160 -23.28 1.16 7.35
C ASN A 160 -22.68 -0.13 6.79
N ALA A 161 -21.40 -0.19 6.49
CA ALA A 161 -20.75 -1.39 6.00
C ALA A 161 -20.47 -2.35 7.16
N PRO A 162 -20.77 -3.64 7.02
CA PRO A 162 -20.61 -4.62 8.11
C PRO A 162 -19.19 -4.62 8.70
N TRP A 163 -18.17 -4.46 7.89
CA TRP A 163 -16.78 -4.46 8.33
C TRP A 163 -16.40 -3.19 9.13
N ALA A 164 -16.98 -2.03 8.81
CA ALA A 164 -16.74 -0.81 9.59
C ALA A 164 -17.29 -0.95 11.01
N GLN A 165 -18.36 -1.72 11.18
CA GLN A 165 -18.96 -1.98 12.50
C GLN A 165 -18.25 -3.09 13.27
N GLU A 166 -17.82 -4.17 12.61
CA GLU A 166 -17.25 -5.35 13.26
C GLU A 166 -15.72 -5.33 13.32
N ALA A 167 -15.03 -5.11 12.20
CA ALA A 167 -13.58 -5.24 12.15
C ALA A 167 -12.83 -4.04 12.75
N VAL A 168 -13.34 -2.81 12.54
CA VAL A 168 -12.65 -1.59 12.98
C VAL A 168 -13.05 -1.20 14.40
N MET A 169 -14.30 -1.45 14.80
CA MET A 169 -14.82 -1.04 16.11
C MET A 169 -14.60 -2.09 17.22
N ALA A 170 -14.62 -3.39 16.86
CA ALA A 170 -14.48 -4.47 17.84
C ALA A 170 -13.03 -4.76 18.24
N THR A 171 -12.06 -4.49 17.35
CA THR A 171 -10.65 -4.88 17.55
C THR A 171 -9.75 -3.76 18.07
N ARG A 172 -10.24 -2.52 18.19
CA ARG A 172 -9.41 -1.43 18.72
C ARG A 172 -9.45 -1.42 20.25
N PRO A 173 -8.34 -1.75 20.91
CA PRO A 173 -8.22 -1.50 22.34
C PRO A 173 -8.36 0.01 22.61
N ALA A 174 -8.95 0.38 23.75
CA ALA A 174 -9.18 1.76 24.16
C ALA A 174 -7.89 2.61 24.34
N LYS A 175 -6.75 2.13 23.86
CA LYS A 175 -5.45 2.75 24.03
C LYS A 175 -4.56 2.54 22.82
N ALA A 176 -4.28 3.62 22.13
CA ALA A 176 -3.04 3.78 21.40
C ALA A 176 -2.38 5.04 21.96
N ALA A 177 -1.49 4.89 22.91
CA ALA A 177 -0.57 5.94 23.28
C ALA A 177 0.79 5.48 22.80
N ALA A 178 1.34 6.17 21.78
CA ALA A 178 2.72 6.01 21.40
C ALA A 178 3.63 6.22 22.59
N THR A 179 4.59 5.35 22.78
CA THR A 179 5.73 5.62 23.64
C THR A 179 6.87 6.23 22.83
N PHE A 180 6.81 6.20 21.48
CA PHE A 180 7.78 6.80 20.58
C PHE A 180 7.21 8.03 19.84
N SER A 181 8.09 8.93 19.41
CA SER A 181 7.71 10.12 18.66
C SER A 181 7.52 9.79 17.18
N VAL A 182 6.39 10.22 16.59
CA VAL A 182 6.19 10.23 15.15
C VAL A 182 6.33 11.63 14.63
N ILE A 183 7.27 11.84 13.69
CA ILE A 183 7.62 13.15 13.17
C ILE A 183 7.39 13.26 11.68
N CYS A 184 6.92 14.45 11.24
CA CYS A 184 6.81 14.83 9.84
C CYS A 184 7.17 16.31 9.74
N SER A 185 8.42 16.63 9.42
CA SER A 185 8.97 17.97 9.53
C SER A 185 8.59 18.91 8.39
N ASN A 186 8.30 18.34 7.20
CA ASN A 186 7.98 19.12 6.00
C ASN A 186 6.49 19.21 5.67
N LEU A 187 5.61 18.72 6.56
CA LEU A 187 4.16 18.82 6.40
C LEU A 187 3.56 19.60 7.56
N GLY A 188 2.93 20.73 7.27
CA GLY A 188 2.31 21.61 8.26
C GLY A 188 0.82 21.82 8.00
N ILE A 189 0.08 22.22 9.03
CA ILE A 189 -1.34 22.58 8.90
C ILE A 189 -1.46 23.92 8.17
N LEU A 190 -2.32 24.00 7.18
CA LEU A 190 -2.64 25.25 6.48
C LEU A 190 -3.34 26.24 7.42
N GLN A 191 -3.08 27.54 7.24
CA GLN A 191 -3.49 28.59 8.16
C GLN A 191 -5.01 28.63 8.46
N ASP A 192 -5.83 28.28 7.47
CA ASP A 192 -7.30 28.32 7.59
C ASP A 192 -7.91 26.94 7.86
N ALA A 193 -7.08 25.90 8.01
CA ALA A 193 -7.56 24.54 8.29
C ALA A 193 -7.89 24.37 9.77
N THR A 194 -9.05 23.79 10.06
CA THR A 194 -9.49 23.49 11.42
C THR A 194 -9.84 22.00 11.55
N GLY A 195 -9.51 21.40 12.69
CA GLY A 195 -9.79 20.00 12.96
C GLY A 195 -8.68 19.04 12.52
N TYR A 196 -7.55 19.53 12.05
CA TYR A 196 -6.37 18.76 11.68
C TYR A 196 -5.36 18.66 12.83
N TYR A 197 -4.52 17.63 12.79
CA TYR A 197 -3.53 17.34 13.83
C TYR A 197 -2.15 17.76 13.36
N ALA A 198 -1.46 18.55 14.17
CA ALA A 198 -0.06 18.87 13.92
C ALA A 198 0.81 17.64 14.21
N PHE A 199 1.68 17.28 13.28
CA PHE A 199 2.75 16.32 13.54
C PHE A 199 3.89 17.02 14.26
N ASP A 200 4.62 16.29 15.09
CA ASP A 200 5.85 16.80 15.67
C ASP A 200 6.87 17.08 14.54
N ASN A 201 7.44 18.27 14.54
CA ASN A 201 8.40 18.67 13.48
C ASN A 201 9.78 18.06 13.69
N SER A 202 10.18 17.82 14.93
CA SER A 202 11.46 17.25 15.30
C SER A 202 11.45 16.76 16.72
N VAL A 203 12.41 15.92 17.06
CA VAL A 203 12.68 15.50 18.42
C VAL A 203 14.18 15.50 18.68
N VAL A 204 14.60 15.78 19.91
CA VAL A 204 16.00 15.70 20.35
C VAL A 204 16.10 14.72 21.49
N LEU A 205 16.97 13.72 21.36
CA LEU A 205 17.24 12.72 22.37
C LEU A 205 18.69 12.81 22.87
N GLY A 206 18.90 12.39 24.11
CA GLY A 206 20.21 12.35 24.76
C GLY A 206 20.59 13.63 25.51
N ASP A 207 21.30 13.46 26.62
CA ASP A 207 21.74 14.56 27.50
C ASP A 207 23.18 14.97 27.19
N SER A 208 24.09 14.00 27.03
CA SER A 208 25.52 14.25 26.82
C SER A 208 25.88 14.40 25.34
N LEU A 209 25.24 13.65 24.46
CA LEU A 209 25.24 13.82 23.02
C LEU A 209 23.79 14.05 22.59
N LYS A 210 23.48 15.27 22.16
CA LYS A 210 22.15 15.62 21.66
C LYS A 210 22.00 15.17 20.20
N VAL A 211 21.15 14.18 19.96
CA VAL A 211 20.81 13.70 18.62
C VAL A 211 19.45 14.27 18.25
N GLY A 212 19.42 15.11 17.24
CA GLY A 212 18.21 15.69 16.67
C GLY A 212 17.69 14.82 15.53
N PHE A 213 16.36 14.64 15.46
CA PHE A 213 15.70 13.90 14.39
C PHE A 213 14.71 14.80 13.66
N VAL A 214 14.74 14.73 12.34
CA VAL A 214 13.76 15.33 11.41
C VAL A 214 13.30 14.29 10.41
N SER A 215 12.12 14.47 9.83
CA SER A 215 11.57 13.56 8.82
C SER A 215 10.98 14.35 7.66
N SER A 216 11.03 13.78 6.46
CA SER A 216 10.43 14.39 5.27
C SER A 216 9.71 13.35 4.44
N VAL A 217 8.46 13.64 4.08
CA VAL A 217 7.71 12.91 3.07
C VAL A 217 8.02 13.48 1.68
N ASP A 218 7.78 12.67 0.63
CA ASP A 218 7.88 13.12 -0.76
C ASP A 218 6.89 14.25 -1.05
N GLU A 219 7.28 15.23 -1.86
CA GLU A 219 6.42 16.36 -2.23
C GLU A 219 5.19 15.93 -3.03
N ASN A 220 5.27 14.79 -3.72
CA ASN A 220 4.18 14.19 -4.50
C ASN A 220 3.37 13.16 -3.70
N VAL A 221 3.49 13.14 -2.38
CA VAL A 221 2.80 12.14 -1.51
C VAL A 221 1.30 12.07 -1.79
N ALA A 222 0.66 13.18 -2.11
CA ALA A 222 -0.76 13.25 -2.44
C ALA A 222 -1.15 12.41 -3.66
N ASP A 223 -0.25 12.22 -4.63
CA ASP A 223 -0.52 11.44 -5.85
C ASP A 223 -0.77 9.95 -5.56
N TYR A 224 -0.33 9.47 -4.41
CA TYR A 224 -0.45 8.08 -3.95
C TYR A 224 -1.54 7.88 -2.90
N LEU A 225 -2.34 8.90 -2.62
CA LEU A 225 -3.36 8.88 -1.59
C LEU A 225 -4.74 9.15 -2.18
N GLN A 226 -5.76 8.70 -1.46
CA GLN A 226 -7.15 9.04 -1.76
C GLN A 226 -7.37 10.54 -1.67
N ASP A 227 -8.28 11.06 -2.50
CA ASP A 227 -8.61 12.47 -2.52
C ASP A 227 -9.08 12.95 -1.13
N GLY A 228 -8.61 14.11 -0.72
CA GLY A 228 -8.96 14.70 0.57
C GLY A 228 -8.13 14.24 1.78
N TYR A 229 -7.29 13.21 1.67
CA TYR A 229 -6.51 12.71 2.83
C TYR A 229 -5.49 13.71 3.37
N LEU A 230 -5.00 14.61 2.53
CA LEU A 230 -4.09 15.68 2.91
C LEU A 230 -4.70 17.08 2.82
N ASP A 231 -6.02 17.18 2.65
CA ASP A 231 -6.70 18.47 2.73
C ASP A 231 -6.40 19.12 4.08
N GLY A 232 -6.06 20.39 4.07
CA GLY A 232 -5.66 21.11 5.29
C GLY A 232 -4.19 21.02 5.65
N TYR A 233 -3.38 20.22 4.92
CA TYR A 233 -1.94 20.19 5.05
C TYR A 233 -1.24 20.84 3.86
N GLY A 234 -0.05 21.38 4.10
CA GLY A 234 0.81 21.93 3.06
C GLY A 234 2.28 21.67 3.35
N MET A 235 3.09 21.62 2.28
CA MET A 235 4.54 21.48 2.42
C MET A 235 5.15 22.72 3.07
N GLN A 236 6.10 22.49 3.96
CA GLN A 236 6.87 23.53 4.65
C GLN A 236 8.37 23.22 4.65
N GLU A 237 9.19 24.23 4.92
CA GLU A 237 10.63 24.03 5.08
C GLU A 237 10.94 23.31 6.41
N VAL A 238 11.87 22.34 6.34
CA VAL A 238 12.34 21.63 7.52
C VAL A 238 13.26 22.54 8.32
N THR A 239 12.93 22.73 9.59
CA THR A 239 13.77 23.44 10.54
C THR A 239 14.47 22.45 11.45
N ALA A 240 15.81 22.42 11.38
CA ALA A 240 16.61 21.56 12.25
C ALA A 240 16.54 22.04 13.71
N PRO A 241 16.39 21.14 14.68
CA PRO A 241 16.50 21.49 16.10
C PRO A 241 17.96 21.75 16.48
N GLU A 242 18.18 22.40 17.62
CA GLU A 242 19.53 22.55 18.19
C GLU A 242 20.03 21.21 18.71
N CYS A 243 21.04 20.63 18.06
CA CYS A 243 21.58 19.30 18.36
C CYS A 243 23.08 19.22 18.02
N ASP A 244 23.73 18.15 18.46
CA ASP A 244 25.12 17.82 18.14
C ASP A 244 25.25 17.05 16.82
N ILE A 245 24.29 16.17 16.54
CA ILE A 245 24.18 15.36 15.32
C ILE A 245 22.72 15.41 14.86
N LEU A 246 22.50 15.72 13.59
CA LEU A 246 21.19 15.70 12.96
C LEU A 246 20.99 14.41 12.15
N VAL A 247 20.00 13.62 12.54
CA VAL A 247 19.54 12.44 11.80
C VAL A 247 18.28 12.80 11.00
N ALA A 248 18.34 12.67 9.70
CA ALA A 248 17.19 12.88 8.81
C ALA A 248 16.60 11.55 8.37
N LEU A 249 15.33 11.35 8.68
CA LEU A 249 14.50 10.25 8.18
C LEU A 249 13.87 10.70 6.85
N GLY A 250 14.64 10.60 5.77
CA GLY A 250 14.43 11.33 4.53
C GLY A 250 14.95 12.78 4.60
N GLY A 251 15.27 13.37 3.46
CA GLY A 251 15.74 14.76 3.39
C GLY A 251 17.24 14.93 3.65
N LYS A 252 17.64 15.90 4.49
CA LYS A 252 19.04 16.30 4.70
C LYS A 252 19.40 16.33 6.19
N GLY A 253 20.56 15.75 6.54
CA GLY A 253 21.13 15.73 7.88
C GLY A 253 22.60 15.32 7.85
N ASP A 254 23.23 15.22 9.02
CA ASP A 254 24.58 14.64 9.17
C ASP A 254 24.56 13.13 8.90
N ILE A 255 23.47 12.48 9.32
CA ILE A 255 23.12 11.10 8.99
C ILE A 255 21.79 11.12 8.24
N VAL A 256 21.73 10.45 7.09
CA VAL A 256 20.50 10.32 6.30
C VAL A 256 20.10 8.87 6.23
N ILE A 257 18.89 8.58 6.69
CA ILE A 257 18.25 7.27 6.61
C ILE A 257 17.03 7.46 5.71
N GLN A 258 17.04 6.80 4.57
CA GLN A 258 15.96 6.92 3.60
C GLN A 258 15.33 5.55 3.34
N ALA A 259 14.01 5.50 3.38
CA ALA A 259 13.27 4.36 2.87
C ALA A 259 13.46 4.30 1.34
N ASP A 260 13.89 3.14 0.82
CA ASP A 260 14.15 2.96 -0.60
C ASP A 260 12.85 3.08 -1.41
N THR A 261 12.90 3.77 -2.55
CA THR A 261 11.74 3.99 -3.44
C THR A 261 11.25 2.70 -4.10
N ASP A 262 12.08 1.66 -4.20
CA ASP A 262 11.68 0.35 -4.75
C ASP A 262 11.03 -0.58 -3.69
N GLY A 263 10.79 -0.07 -2.48
CA GLY A 263 10.08 -0.76 -1.40
C GLY A 263 10.87 -1.88 -0.73
N LYS A 264 12.19 -1.94 -0.94
CA LYS A 264 13.05 -2.87 -0.21
C LYS A 264 13.17 -2.49 1.25
N LEU A 265 13.28 -3.50 2.10
CA LEU A 265 13.60 -3.29 3.51
C LEU A 265 14.94 -2.58 3.63
N THR A 266 14.93 -1.46 4.33
CA THR A 266 16.12 -0.74 4.75
C THR A 266 16.38 -1.10 6.22
N VAL A 267 17.58 -1.54 6.56
CA VAL A 267 17.97 -1.86 7.93
C VAL A 267 19.47 -1.64 8.11
N GLY A 268 19.89 -1.12 9.25
CA GLY A 268 21.30 -0.90 9.57
C GLY A 268 21.50 -0.17 10.89
N ALA A 269 22.74 0.14 11.19
CA ALA A 269 23.12 0.93 12.36
C ALA A 269 24.19 1.96 12.00
N TYR A 270 24.08 3.15 12.58
CA TYR A 270 25.17 4.13 12.68
C TYR A 270 25.65 4.17 14.11
N VAL A 271 26.97 3.99 14.31
CA VAL A 271 27.62 4.09 15.61
C VAL A 271 28.32 5.42 15.70
N ILE A 272 27.96 6.23 16.67
CA ILE A 272 28.50 7.57 16.92
C ILE A 272 29.35 7.50 18.18
N ASN A 273 30.64 7.79 18.06
CA ASN A 273 31.49 7.95 19.24
C ASN A 273 31.11 9.23 19.99
N ASN A 274 30.68 9.10 21.25
CA ASN A 274 30.14 10.23 22.03
C ASN A 274 31.15 11.36 22.29
N THR A 275 32.44 11.05 22.28
CA THR A 275 33.52 12.03 22.51
C THR A 275 33.95 12.73 21.23
N THR A 276 34.20 11.96 20.17
CA THR A 276 34.77 12.48 18.91
C THR A 276 33.70 12.87 17.90
N LYS A 277 32.45 12.44 18.09
CA LYS A 277 31.33 12.54 17.15
C LYS A 277 31.59 11.85 15.81
N ALA A 278 32.63 10.99 15.74
CA ALA A 278 32.89 10.18 14.56
C ALA A 278 31.75 9.17 14.36
N VAL A 279 31.27 9.05 13.11
CA VAL A 279 30.17 8.18 12.72
C VAL A 279 30.70 7.04 11.86
N THR A 280 30.34 5.82 12.21
CA THR A 280 30.60 4.62 11.40
C THR A 280 29.29 3.88 11.12
N GLN A 281 29.17 3.23 9.97
CA GLN A 281 28.01 2.43 9.62
C GLN A 281 28.31 0.95 9.83
N GLU A 282 27.38 0.21 10.40
CA GLU A 282 27.50 -1.22 10.66
C GLU A 282 26.32 -2.02 10.08
N THR A 283 26.61 -3.27 9.75
CA THR A 283 25.58 -4.26 9.41
C THR A 283 24.98 -4.83 10.70
N VAL A 284 23.67 -4.92 10.76
CA VAL A 284 22.93 -5.42 11.91
C VAL A 284 22.68 -6.91 11.79
N ASP A 285 22.90 -7.64 12.88
CA ASP A 285 22.50 -9.05 12.98
C ASP A 285 20.98 -9.12 13.23
N MET A 286 20.26 -9.62 12.23
CA MET A 286 18.79 -9.78 12.22
C MET A 286 18.38 -11.24 12.48
N THR A 287 19.19 -12.05 13.16
CA THR A 287 18.88 -13.46 13.43
C THR A 287 18.20 -13.70 14.79
N GLY A 288 18.19 -12.70 15.67
CA GLY A 288 17.54 -12.76 16.98
C GLY A 288 16.01 -12.66 16.91
N SER A 289 15.37 -12.83 18.07
CA SER A 289 13.93 -12.60 18.24
C SER A 289 13.63 -12.04 19.64
N ASP A 290 12.55 -11.26 19.74
CA ASP A 290 12.05 -10.71 21.00
C ASP A 290 10.71 -11.36 21.38
N PRO A 291 10.58 -11.95 22.59
CA PRO A 291 9.38 -12.68 22.97
C PRO A 291 8.14 -11.80 23.17
N LYS A 292 8.29 -10.50 23.46
CA LYS A 292 7.13 -9.59 23.60
C LYS A 292 6.52 -9.30 22.23
N VAL A 293 7.39 -9.04 21.23
CA VAL A 293 6.99 -8.80 19.86
C VAL A 293 6.34 -10.06 19.28
N GLU A 294 6.96 -11.24 19.47
CA GLU A 294 6.42 -12.53 19.03
C GLU A 294 5.03 -12.82 19.61
N ALA A 295 4.78 -12.45 20.87
CA ALA A 295 3.47 -12.63 21.48
C ALA A 295 2.37 -11.77 20.81
N ILE A 296 2.69 -10.54 20.39
CA ILE A 296 1.77 -9.69 19.66
C ILE A 296 1.49 -10.28 18.28
N ILE A 297 2.55 -10.72 17.55
CA ILE A 297 2.40 -11.37 16.25
C ILE A 297 1.46 -12.57 16.34
N ALA A 298 1.67 -13.43 17.34
CA ALA A 298 0.90 -14.66 17.54
C ALA A 298 -0.57 -14.41 17.93
N SER A 299 -0.88 -13.25 18.50
CA SER A 299 -2.25 -12.89 18.94
C SER A 299 -3.00 -12.01 17.95
N ALA A 300 -2.40 -11.61 16.83
CA ALA A 300 -3.02 -10.72 15.87
C ALA A 300 -4.21 -11.37 15.15
N GLU A 301 -5.32 -10.67 15.09
CA GLU A 301 -6.49 -11.07 14.32
C GLU A 301 -6.39 -10.48 12.90
N LEU A 302 -6.23 -11.34 11.90
CA LEU A 302 -5.95 -10.94 10.53
C LEU A 302 -7.16 -11.14 9.62
N SER A 303 -7.40 -10.18 8.73
CA SER A 303 -8.28 -10.34 7.59
C SER A 303 -7.71 -11.38 6.62
N LYS A 304 -8.60 -12.12 5.96
CA LYS A 304 -8.19 -13.15 5.00
C LYS A 304 -7.44 -12.52 3.83
N VAL A 305 -6.26 -13.06 3.52
CA VAL A 305 -5.49 -12.71 2.34
C VAL A 305 -6.11 -13.35 1.10
N ILE A 306 -6.44 -12.53 0.11
CA ILE A 306 -6.98 -12.92 -1.19
C ILE A 306 -5.86 -13.19 -2.20
N GLY A 307 -4.82 -12.39 -2.15
CA GLY A 307 -3.68 -12.45 -3.06
C GLY A 307 -2.68 -11.33 -2.75
N LYS A 308 -1.94 -10.92 -3.76
CA LYS A 308 -1.00 -9.78 -3.65
C LYS A 308 -0.97 -8.97 -4.94
N SER A 309 -0.63 -7.69 -4.82
CA SER A 309 -0.38 -6.81 -5.97
C SER A 309 1.10 -6.43 -6.08
N LYS A 310 1.63 -6.45 -7.31
CA LYS A 310 2.97 -5.94 -7.65
C LYS A 310 2.92 -4.50 -8.14
N VAL A 311 1.72 -3.93 -8.31
CA VAL A 311 1.49 -2.58 -8.82
C VAL A 311 0.51 -1.85 -7.90
N LEU A 312 0.62 -0.54 -7.84
CA LEU A 312 -0.43 0.30 -7.26
C LEU A 312 -1.65 0.24 -8.19
N LEU A 313 -2.82 -0.13 -7.65
CA LEU A 313 -4.08 -0.08 -8.37
C LEU A 313 -4.80 1.22 -7.97
N ASP A 314 -5.01 2.08 -8.94
CA ASP A 314 -5.55 3.42 -8.72
C ASP A 314 -7.08 3.37 -8.61
N GLY A 315 -7.58 3.69 -7.44
CA GLY A 315 -9.00 3.81 -7.11
C GLY A 315 -9.41 5.25 -6.74
N SER A 316 -8.58 6.26 -7.07
CA SER A 316 -8.93 7.65 -6.78
C SER A 316 -10.07 8.16 -7.67
N ASP A 317 -10.94 9.01 -7.10
CA ASP A 317 -12.04 9.64 -7.84
C ASP A 317 -11.52 10.48 -9.00
N ARG A 318 -10.43 11.23 -8.78
CA ARG A 318 -9.80 12.04 -9.83
C ARG A 318 -9.40 11.25 -11.08
N ALA A 319 -9.06 9.97 -10.94
CA ALA A 319 -8.71 9.11 -12.06
C ALA A 319 -9.93 8.35 -12.58
N ASN A 320 -10.68 7.67 -11.71
CA ASN A 320 -11.80 6.82 -12.09
C ASN A 320 -13.00 7.58 -12.68
N TRP A 321 -13.17 8.85 -12.32
CA TRP A 321 -14.28 9.68 -12.82
C TRP A 321 -13.93 10.46 -14.08
N ASN A 322 -12.69 10.38 -14.55
CA ASN A 322 -12.19 11.11 -15.72
C ASN A 322 -11.49 10.21 -16.76
N GLY A 323 -11.41 8.91 -16.50
CA GLY A 323 -10.72 7.98 -17.38
C GLY A 323 -10.78 6.54 -16.91
N GLY A 324 -10.14 5.67 -17.66
CA GLY A 324 -9.92 4.28 -17.27
C GLY A 324 -8.75 4.16 -16.30
N THR A 325 -8.90 3.34 -15.25
CA THR A 325 -7.83 3.05 -14.30
C THR A 325 -7.46 1.57 -14.32
N ASN A 326 -6.34 1.23 -13.70
CA ASN A 326 -5.94 -0.17 -13.60
C ASN A 326 -6.79 -0.96 -12.59
N LEU A 327 -7.34 -0.34 -11.55
CA LEU A 327 -8.35 -0.96 -10.68
C LEU A 327 -9.65 -1.21 -11.45
N GLY A 328 -10.10 -0.21 -12.21
CA GLY A 328 -11.28 -0.34 -13.06
C GLY A 328 -11.12 -1.43 -14.11
N ALA A 329 -9.96 -1.51 -14.79
CA ALA A 329 -9.64 -2.54 -15.75
C ALA A 329 -9.64 -3.95 -15.11
N LEU A 330 -8.99 -4.11 -13.94
CA LEU A 330 -9.00 -5.37 -13.19
C LEU A 330 -10.44 -5.81 -12.85
N THR A 331 -11.27 -4.85 -12.41
CA THR A 331 -12.68 -5.12 -12.05
C THR A 331 -13.50 -5.53 -13.27
N ALA A 332 -13.37 -4.81 -14.38
CA ALA A 332 -14.07 -5.13 -15.61
C ALA A 332 -13.61 -6.48 -16.22
N ASP A 333 -12.30 -6.77 -16.19
CA ASP A 333 -11.76 -8.07 -16.64
C ASP A 333 -12.33 -9.22 -15.80
N ALA A 334 -12.42 -9.03 -14.50
CA ALA A 334 -13.00 -10.01 -13.59
C ALA A 334 -14.49 -10.26 -13.89
N LEU A 335 -15.27 -9.20 -14.11
CA LEU A 335 -16.70 -9.30 -14.48
C LEU A 335 -16.88 -10.02 -15.81
N LYS A 336 -16.09 -9.68 -16.83
CA LYS A 336 -16.12 -10.35 -18.13
C LYS A 336 -15.81 -11.81 -18.01
N TRP A 337 -14.68 -12.15 -17.35
CA TRP A 337 -14.29 -13.54 -17.11
C TRP A 337 -15.37 -14.34 -16.39
N TYR A 338 -15.98 -13.74 -15.35
CA TYR A 338 -17.02 -14.41 -14.57
C TYR A 338 -18.25 -14.70 -15.41
N ALA A 339 -18.69 -13.76 -16.23
CA ALA A 339 -19.80 -13.95 -17.15
C ALA A 339 -19.50 -15.07 -18.17
N GLU A 340 -18.31 -15.08 -18.77
CA GLU A 340 -17.92 -16.06 -19.78
C GLU A 340 -17.70 -17.48 -19.22
N ASN A 341 -17.30 -17.62 -17.95
CA ASN A 341 -16.84 -18.90 -17.41
C ASN A 341 -17.68 -19.47 -16.26
N LYS A 342 -18.48 -18.63 -15.60
CA LYS A 342 -19.25 -19.03 -14.40
C LYS A 342 -20.76 -18.80 -14.54
N MET A 343 -21.22 -18.15 -15.61
CA MET A 343 -22.64 -17.91 -15.86
C MET A 343 -23.10 -18.69 -17.10
N GLU A 344 -24.34 -19.13 -17.09
CA GLU A 344 -24.94 -19.89 -18.19
C GLU A 344 -25.95 -19.04 -18.97
N GLY A 345 -26.28 -19.44 -20.20
CA GLY A 345 -27.31 -18.79 -21.02
C GLY A 345 -26.84 -17.55 -21.81
N ILE A 346 -25.56 -17.23 -21.81
CA ILE A 346 -25.00 -16.11 -22.53
C ILE A 346 -24.64 -16.55 -23.96
N ALA A 347 -25.36 -16.01 -24.95
CA ALA A 347 -25.22 -16.42 -26.36
C ALA A 347 -24.44 -15.42 -27.23
N TYR A 348 -24.07 -14.26 -26.68
CA TYR A 348 -23.45 -13.15 -27.41
C TYR A 348 -22.05 -12.82 -26.89
N PRO A 349 -21.21 -12.14 -27.70
CA PRO A 349 -19.91 -11.65 -27.23
C PRO A 349 -20.05 -10.82 -25.95
N VAL A 350 -19.22 -11.12 -24.93
CA VAL A 350 -19.29 -10.46 -23.64
C VAL A 350 -18.45 -9.21 -23.60
N VAL A 351 -19.06 -8.13 -23.19
CA VAL A 351 -18.42 -6.89 -22.74
C VAL A 351 -18.72 -6.72 -21.26
N ALA A 352 -17.80 -6.21 -20.48
CA ALA A 352 -18.07 -5.86 -19.09
C ALA A 352 -17.90 -4.37 -18.86
N ILE A 353 -18.73 -3.83 -17.98
CA ILE A 353 -18.72 -2.41 -17.58
C ILE A 353 -18.81 -2.33 -16.06
N GLN A 354 -17.93 -1.50 -15.49
CA GLN A 354 -18.00 -1.03 -14.11
C GLN A 354 -18.00 0.52 -14.13
N ASN A 355 -18.85 1.16 -13.35
CA ASN A 355 -18.78 2.62 -13.20
C ASN A 355 -17.58 3.02 -12.31
N GLY A 356 -16.98 4.18 -12.57
CA GLY A 356 -15.84 4.70 -11.82
C GLY A 356 -16.17 4.93 -10.34
N GLY A 357 -17.41 5.33 -10.03
CA GLY A 357 -17.85 5.56 -8.65
C GLY A 357 -17.89 4.32 -7.74
N ASN A 358 -17.74 3.11 -8.29
CA ASN A 358 -17.58 1.90 -7.48
C ASN A 358 -16.12 1.43 -7.38
N CYS A 359 -15.15 2.17 -7.96
CA CYS A 359 -13.72 1.96 -7.79
C CYS A 359 -13.19 3.08 -6.89
N ASP A 360 -13.31 2.94 -5.57
CA ASP A 360 -13.28 4.04 -4.62
C ASP A 360 -11.96 4.20 -3.86
N HIS A 361 -11.09 3.17 -3.81
CA HIS A 361 -9.84 3.22 -3.06
C HIS A 361 -8.70 2.51 -3.76
N PHE A 362 -7.47 3.02 -3.52
CA PHE A 362 -6.26 2.34 -3.94
C PHE A 362 -6.14 0.94 -3.33
N ILE A 363 -5.64 -0.01 -4.12
CA ILE A 363 -5.04 -1.23 -3.60
C ILE A 363 -3.52 -1.10 -3.77
N TYR A 364 -2.82 -1.04 -2.66
CA TYR A 364 -1.37 -0.83 -2.64
C TYR A 364 -0.61 -2.12 -2.97
N THR A 365 0.67 -1.96 -3.33
CA THR A 365 1.56 -3.11 -3.56
C THR A 365 1.79 -3.88 -2.26
N GLY A 366 1.71 -5.21 -2.30
CA GLY A 366 1.77 -6.08 -1.14
C GLY A 366 0.61 -7.07 -1.11
N GLU A 367 0.25 -7.56 0.06
CA GLU A 367 -0.90 -8.43 0.22
C GLU A 367 -2.20 -7.68 0.00
N ILE A 368 -3.15 -8.35 -0.63
CA ILE A 368 -4.53 -7.90 -0.82
C ILE A 368 -5.40 -8.71 0.15
N THR A 369 -6.06 -8.04 1.07
CA THR A 369 -6.99 -8.67 2.02
C THR A 369 -8.45 -8.48 1.60
N GLU A 370 -9.37 -9.18 2.27
CA GLU A 370 -10.82 -8.93 2.09
C GLU A 370 -11.19 -7.48 2.45
N VAL A 371 -10.50 -6.86 3.41
CA VAL A 371 -10.72 -5.46 3.79
C VAL A 371 -10.29 -4.51 2.67
N ASP A 372 -9.17 -4.79 1.98
CA ASP A 372 -8.73 -3.97 0.86
C ASP A 372 -9.73 -4.00 -0.31
N LEU A 373 -10.24 -5.19 -0.65
CA LEU A 373 -11.27 -5.31 -1.69
C LEU A 373 -12.59 -4.63 -1.28
N LEU A 374 -12.93 -4.67 -0.01
CA LEU A 374 -14.14 -4.04 0.51
C LEU A 374 -14.05 -2.52 0.45
N LYS A 375 -12.87 -1.94 0.70
CA LYS A 375 -12.59 -0.52 0.52
C LYS A 375 -12.58 -0.12 -0.95
N ALA A 376 -11.87 -0.89 -1.77
CA ALA A 376 -11.72 -0.59 -3.20
C ALA A 376 -13.03 -0.70 -3.99
N LEU A 377 -13.97 -1.57 -3.54
CA LEU A 377 -15.25 -1.83 -4.20
C LEU A 377 -16.41 -1.80 -3.17
N PRO A 378 -16.67 -0.65 -2.52
CA PRO A 378 -17.55 -0.56 -1.35
C PRO A 378 -19.03 -0.73 -1.71
N PHE A 379 -19.45 -0.30 -2.91
CA PHE A 379 -20.86 -0.25 -3.33
C PHE A 379 -21.35 -1.55 -3.98
N SER A 380 -20.87 -2.68 -3.56
CA SER A 380 -21.25 -4.00 -4.11
C SER A 380 -22.30 -4.76 -3.27
N PRO A 381 -23.38 -4.13 -2.75
CA PRO A 381 -24.44 -4.90 -2.10
C PRO A 381 -25.28 -5.68 -3.12
N MET A 382 -25.22 -5.29 -4.39
CA MET A 382 -26.00 -5.86 -5.48
C MET A 382 -25.18 -6.90 -6.24
N GLY A 383 -25.81 -8.00 -6.62
CA GLY A 383 -25.16 -9.05 -7.40
C GLY A 383 -24.82 -8.62 -8.82
N VAL A 384 -24.06 -9.46 -9.49
CA VAL A 384 -23.67 -9.28 -10.89
C VAL A 384 -24.71 -9.91 -11.81
N GLY A 385 -25.06 -9.19 -12.88
CA GLY A 385 -25.98 -9.65 -13.91
C GLY A 385 -25.48 -9.36 -15.32
N VAL A 386 -26.19 -9.87 -16.31
CA VAL A 386 -25.92 -9.67 -17.72
C VAL A 386 -27.20 -9.25 -18.44
N VAL A 387 -27.12 -8.16 -19.19
CA VAL A 387 -28.17 -7.70 -20.11
C VAL A 387 -27.67 -7.78 -21.54
N THR A 388 -28.59 -7.75 -22.52
CA THR A 388 -28.21 -7.65 -23.94
C THR A 388 -28.52 -6.27 -24.49
N MET A 389 -27.64 -5.75 -25.35
CA MET A 389 -27.84 -4.52 -26.08
C MET A 389 -27.17 -4.57 -27.46
N THR A 390 -27.64 -3.77 -28.39
CA THR A 390 -26.96 -3.58 -29.68
C THR A 390 -25.67 -2.81 -29.49
N GLY A 391 -24.75 -2.88 -30.44
CA GLY A 391 -23.55 -2.05 -30.41
C GLY A 391 -23.85 -0.56 -30.45
N ALA A 392 -24.91 -0.15 -31.14
CA ALA A 392 -25.37 1.25 -31.13
C ALA A 392 -25.82 1.70 -29.72
N GLU A 393 -26.60 0.88 -29.00
CA GLU A 393 -27.00 1.17 -27.62
C GLU A 393 -25.82 1.13 -26.65
N LEU A 394 -24.85 0.23 -26.87
CA LEU A 394 -23.61 0.18 -26.11
C LEU A 394 -22.77 1.46 -26.30
N LEU A 395 -22.70 1.95 -27.54
CA LEU A 395 -22.02 3.22 -27.86
C LEU A 395 -22.72 4.41 -27.19
N GLU A 396 -24.08 4.44 -27.19
CA GLU A 396 -24.86 5.44 -26.46
C GLU A 396 -24.62 5.35 -24.95
N THR A 397 -24.47 4.14 -24.41
CA THR A 397 -24.12 3.92 -22.99
C THR A 397 -22.77 4.54 -22.65
N LEU A 398 -21.76 4.33 -23.48
CA LEU A 398 -20.42 4.91 -23.29
C LEU A 398 -20.41 6.44 -23.45
N GLU A 399 -21.20 6.97 -24.39
CA GLU A 399 -21.39 8.42 -24.54
C GLU A 399 -21.99 9.03 -23.26
N ALA A 400 -23.07 8.42 -22.72
CA ALA A 400 -23.71 8.86 -21.51
C ALA A 400 -22.79 8.75 -20.27
N ALA A 401 -22.01 7.67 -20.19
CA ALA A 401 -21.08 7.44 -19.09
C ALA A 401 -19.98 8.50 -18.98
N THR A 402 -19.68 9.22 -20.04
CA THR A 402 -18.62 10.21 -20.12
C THR A 402 -19.11 11.64 -20.32
N GLN A 403 -20.35 11.93 -19.94
CA GLN A 403 -21.03 13.20 -20.25
C GLN A 403 -20.52 14.43 -19.48
N CYS A 404 -19.77 14.24 -18.41
CA CYS A 404 -19.26 15.33 -17.58
C CYS A 404 -17.81 15.07 -17.14
N GLU A 405 -17.12 16.13 -16.70
CA GLU A 405 -15.90 16.02 -15.92
C GLU A 405 -16.26 15.55 -14.49
N ASN A 406 -15.40 14.78 -13.88
CA ASN A 406 -15.64 14.18 -12.55
C ASN A 406 -16.98 13.41 -12.50
N CYS A 407 -17.16 12.53 -13.48
CA CYS A 407 -18.39 11.77 -13.63
C CYS A 407 -18.25 10.39 -12.99
N PRO A 408 -18.97 10.09 -11.88
CA PRO A 408 -18.89 8.78 -11.23
C PRO A 408 -19.37 7.64 -12.14
N GLY A 409 -20.16 7.96 -13.16
CA GLY A 409 -20.57 7.02 -14.18
C GLY A 409 -19.48 6.59 -15.15
N TRP A 410 -18.28 7.19 -15.16
CA TRP A 410 -17.24 6.90 -16.16
C TRP A 410 -16.97 5.40 -16.30
N ALA A 411 -17.14 4.88 -17.54
CA ALA A 411 -17.11 3.46 -17.79
C ALA A 411 -15.69 2.88 -17.76
N GLN A 412 -15.45 1.97 -16.82
CA GLN A 412 -14.31 1.06 -16.78
C GLN A 412 -14.72 -0.19 -17.54
N VAL A 413 -13.97 -0.61 -18.56
CA VAL A 413 -14.46 -1.61 -19.53
C VAL A 413 -13.50 -2.78 -19.73
N SER A 414 -14.06 -3.94 -20.15
CA SER A 414 -13.32 -5.07 -20.68
C SER A 414 -14.07 -5.69 -21.87
N GLY A 415 -13.34 -6.17 -22.87
CA GLY A 415 -13.91 -6.70 -24.11
C GLY A 415 -14.33 -5.62 -25.13
N ILE A 416 -14.16 -4.36 -24.78
CA ILE A 416 -14.33 -3.20 -25.66
C ILE A 416 -13.28 -2.14 -25.28
N GLU A 417 -12.85 -1.35 -26.25
CA GLU A 417 -11.96 -0.20 -26.07
C GLU A 417 -12.59 1.02 -26.72
N TYR A 418 -12.47 2.17 -26.12
CA TYR A 418 -13.02 3.42 -26.62
C TYR A 418 -12.14 4.62 -26.29
N THR A 419 -12.32 5.70 -27.02
CA THR A 419 -11.71 7.00 -26.77
C THR A 419 -12.80 8.07 -26.66
N VAL A 420 -12.52 9.11 -25.86
CA VAL A 420 -13.40 10.26 -25.65
C VAL A 420 -12.71 11.51 -26.15
N ASP A 421 -13.35 12.23 -27.04
CA ASP A 421 -12.94 13.57 -27.47
C ASP A 421 -13.51 14.61 -26.51
N THR A 422 -12.76 14.90 -25.44
CA THR A 422 -13.16 15.87 -24.41
C THR A 422 -13.22 17.31 -24.90
N SER A 423 -12.68 17.61 -26.09
CA SER A 423 -12.80 18.94 -26.70
C SER A 423 -14.20 19.23 -27.23
N LYS A 424 -15.02 18.19 -27.43
CA LYS A 424 -16.41 18.30 -27.84
C LYS A 424 -17.34 18.35 -26.64
N ALA A 425 -18.33 19.23 -26.68
CA ALA A 425 -19.38 19.23 -25.69
C ALA A 425 -20.25 17.96 -25.79
N TYR A 426 -20.72 17.48 -24.65
CA TYR A 426 -21.75 16.44 -24.62
C TYR A 426 -23.06 16.99 -25.21
N ASP A 427 -23.68 16.24 -26.11
CA ASP A 427 -24.96 16.61 -26.71
C ASP A 427 -26.11 16.09 -25.82
N ALA A 428 -26.50 16.93 -24.86
CA ALA A 428 -27.49 16.59 -23.86
C ALA A 428 -28.91 16.58 -24.44
N GLY A 429 -29.61 15.48 -24.27
CA GLY A 429 -31.02 15.31 -24.56
C GLY A 429 -31.93 15.52 -23.33
N GLU A 430 -32.89 14.60 -23.11
CA GLU A 430 -33.81 14.60 -21.98
C GLU A 430 -33.08 14.40 -20.65
N ALA A 431 -33.54 15.07 -19.60
CA ALA A 431 -33.01 14.90 -18.24
C ALA A 431 -33.29 13.47 -17.72
N TYR A 432 -32.29 12.90 -17.02
CA TYR A 432 -32.35 11.59 -16.38
C TYR A 432 -31.71 11.66 -15.00
N GLY A 433 -32.51 11.73 -13.95
CA GLY A 433 -31.99 11.97 -12.59
C GLY A 433 -31.18 13.25 -12.50
N ASN A 434 -29.91 13.14 -12.09
CA ASN A 434 -28.95 14.24 -12.06
C ASN A 434 -28.12 14.36 -13.37
N PHE A 435 -28.42 13.55 -14.37
CA PHE A 435 -27.71 13.44 -15.64
C PHE A 435 -28.65 13.68 -16.82
N PHE A 436 -28.17 13.51 -18.02
CA PHE A 436 -28.93 13.66 -19.26
C PHE A 436 -28.76 12.43 -20.15
N LYS A 437 -29.81 12.09 -20.89
CA LYS A 437 -29.72 11.15 -21.99
C LYS A 437 -28.94 11.78 -23.13
N ALA A 438 -28.20 10.97 -23.88
CA ALA A 438 -27.54 11.45 -25.08
C ALA A 438 -28.58 11.82 -26.15
N ASN A 439 -28.44 13.01 -26.75
CA ASN A 439 -29.22 13.40 -27.92
C ASN A 439 -28.56 12.89 -29.21
N SER A 440 -27.24 12.87 -29.25
CA SER A 440 -26.45 12.24 -30.31
C SER A 440 -25.09 11.76 -29.80
N ILE A 441 -24.50 10.81 -30.53
CA ILE A 441 -23.15 10.33 -30.29
C ILE A 441 -22.17 11.24 -31.04
N ASN A 442 -21.33 11.97 -30.33
CA ASN A 442 -20.40 12.91 -30.93
C ASN A 442 -19.00 12.91 -30.32
N ARG A 443 -18.81 12.36 -29.11
CA ARG A 443 -17.54 12.38 -28.35
C ARG A 443 -16.87 11.02 -28.31
N VAL A 444 -17.63 9.93 -28.21
CA VAL A 444 -17.11 8.58 -28.04
C VAL A 444 -16.85 7.90 -29.37
N THR A 445 -15.67 7.28 -29.48
CA THR A 445 -15.31 6.41 -30.61
C THR A 445 -14.85 5.06 -30.05
N VAL A 446 -15.54 3.98 -30.43
CA VAL A 446 -15.09 2.62 -30.13
C VAL A 446 -13.91 2.28 -31.04
N THR A 447 -12.80 1.84 -30.43
CA THR A 447 -11.55 1.51 -31.16
C THR A 447 -11.32 0.01 -31.29
N THR A 448 -12.15 -0.82 -30.65
CA THR A 448 -12.11 -2.28 -30.75
C THR A 448 -12.28 -2.73 -32.19
N GLN A 449 -11.31 -3.51 -32.69
CA GLN A 449 -11.40 -4.07 -34.04
C GLN A 449 -12.60 -5.03 -34.17
N GLY A 450 -13.42 -4.83 -35.20
CA GLY A 450 -14.59 -5.67 -35.46
C GLY A 450 -15.82 -5.31 -34.64
N PHE A 451 -15.82 -4.19 -33.94
CA PHE A 451 -17.03 -3.67 -33.33
C PHE A 451 -18.09 -3.37 -34.40
N ASP A 452 -19.29 -3.89 -34.21
CA ASP A 452 -20.43 -3.72 -35.12
C ASP A 452 -21.62 -3.10 -34.37
N PRO A 453 -22.06 -1.88 -34.70
CA PRO A 453 -23.21 -1.22 -34.08
C PRO A 453 -24.52 -2.00 -34.19
N GLU A 454 -24.68 -2.84 -35.22
CA GLU A 454 -25.88 -3.65 -35.45
C GLU A 454 -25.83 -5.01 -34.74
N ALA A 455 -24.65 -5.45 -34.28
CA ALA A 455 -24.52 -6.72 -33.55
C ALA A 455 -25.07 -6.60 -32.13
N THR A 456 -25.48 -7.75 -31.57
CA THR A 456 -25.87 -7.85 -30.15
C THR A 456 -24.69 -8.26 -29.30
N TYR A 457 -24.53 -7.59 -28.17
CA TYR A 457 -23.53 -7.85 -27.14
C TYR A 457 -24.19 -8.21 -25.83
N ALA A 458 -23.55 -9.08 -25.05
CA ALA A 458 -23.90 -9.37 -23.67
C ALA A 458 -23.09 -8.45 -22.76
N VAL A 459 -23.73 -7.61 -21.96
CA VAL A 459 -23.07 -6.64 -21.09
C VAL A 459 -23.15 -7.10 -19.65
N ALA A 460 -22.01 -7.48 -19.08
CA ALA A 460 -21.87 -7.90 -17.69
C ALA A 460 -21.55 -6.68 -16.80
N CYS A 461 -22.32 -6.48 -15.77
CA CYS A 461 -22.12 -5.40 -14.81
C CYS A 461 -22.84 -5.71 -13.48
N ASP A 462 -22.75 -4.85 -12.50
CA ASP A 462 -23.55 -4.98 -11.30
C ASP A 462 -25.02 -4.55 -11.52
N ASN A 463 -25.88 -4.99 -10.62
CA ASN A 463 -27.33 -4.71 -10.72
C ASN A 463 -27.68 -3.22 -10.44
N PHE A 464 -26.73 -2.41 -9.95
CA PHE A 464 -26.91 -0.98 -9.81
C PHE A 464 -26.99 -0.32 -11.19
N LEU A 465 -26.07 -0.67 -12.08
CA LEU A 465 -26.06 -0.18 -13.46
C LEU A 465 -27.23 -0.72 -14.27
N ILE A 466 -27.59 -2.00 -14.09
CA ILE A 466 -28.74 -2.63 -14.79
C ILE A 466 -30.06 -1.92 -14.48
N LYS A 467 -30.18 -1.32 -13.29
CA LYS A 467 -31.35 -0.52 -12.90
C LYS A 467 -31.35 0.90 -13.48
N GLY A 468 -30.37 1.24 -14.30
CA GLY A 468 -30.26 2.54 -14.94
C GLY A 468 -29.71 3.63 -14.02
N ASN A 469 -29.08 3.31 -12.89
CA ASN A 469 -28.49 4.31 -12.01
C ASN A 469 -27.24 4.95 -12.62
N ASP A 470 -26.82 6.06 -12.03
CA ASP A 470 -25.82 6.98 -12.59
C ASP A 470 -26.25 7.43 -13.99
N THR A 471 -25.40 7.23 -14.99
CA THR A 471 -25.64 7.61 -16.38
C THR A 471 -26.20 6.49 -17.26
N TYR A 472 -26.48 5.31 -16.67
CA TYR A 472 -26.73 4.05 -17.40
C TYR A 472 -28.19 3.82 -17.77
N TYR A 473 -28.93 4.87 -18.11
CA TYR A 473 -30.35 4.80 -18.48
C TYR A 473 -30.65 3.82 -19.63
N THR A 474 -29.69 3.55 -20.49
CA THR A 474 -29.82 2.60 -21.60
C THR A 474 -30.00 1.14 -21.11
N MET A 475 -29.67 0.86 -19.85
CA MET A 475 -29.83 -0.46 -19.23
C MET A 475 -31.19 -0.63 -18.52
N GLU A 476 -31.87 0.47 -18.19
CA GLU A 476 -33.12 0.46 -17.44
C GLU A 476 -34.22 -0.35 -18.17
N GLY A 477 -34.84 -1.28 -17.42
CA GLY A 477 -35.94 -2.10 -17.93
C GLY A 477 -35.55 -3.22 -18.90
N ARG A 478 -34.25 -3.44 -19.14
CA ARG A 478 -33.81 -4.58 -19.97
C ARG A 478 -33.99 -5.91 -19.25
N GLU A 479 -34.23 -6.94 -20.04
CA GLU A 479 -34.25 -8.31 -19.53
C GLU A 479 -32.83 -8.72 -19.08
N VAL A 480 -32.74 -9.25 -17.86
CA VAL A 480 -31.53 -9.83 -17.31
C VAL A 480 -31.44 -11.27 -17.80
N VAL A 481 -30.56 -11.54 -18.76
CA VAL A 481 -30.40 -12.86 -19.40
C VAL A 481 -29.61 -13.84 -18.57
N ALA A 482 -28.76 -13.36 -17.66
CA ALA A 482 -28.04 -14.18 -16.71
C ALA A 482 -27.81 -13.40 -15.40
N THR A 483 -27.77 -14.10 -14.27
CA THR A 483 -27.49 -13.55 -12.95
C THR A 483 -26.50 -14.45 -12.22
N ALA A 484 -25.52 -13.85 -11.55
CA ALA A 484 -24.58 -14.59 -10.72
C ALA A 484 -25.30 -15.36 -9.60
N ALA A 485 -25.05 -16.65 -9.50
CA ALA A 485 -25.69 -17.50 -8.49
C ALA A 485 -25.30 -17.07 -7.07
N GLY A 486 -26.23 -17.23 -6.11
CA GLY A 486 -25.94 -16.98 -4.69
C GLY A 486 -25.73 -15.51 -4.31
N GLY A 487 -26.04 -14.55 -5.18
CA GLY A 487 -25.87 -13.13 -4.89
C GLY A 487 -24.40 -12.70 -4.82
N VAL A 488 -23.54 -13.34 -5.58
CA VAL A 488 -22.11 -13.00 -5.71
C VAL A 488 -21.96 -11.54 -6.13
N LYS A 489 -21.14 -10.82 -5.41
CA LYS A 489 -20.91 -9.37 -5.57
C LYS A 489 -19.69 -9.11 -6.46
N THR A 490 -19.58 -7.91 -7.00
CA THR A 490 -18.43 -7.52 -7.84
C THR A 490 -17.09 -7.80 -7.15
N ARG A 491 -16.93 -7.44 -5.88
CA ARG A 491 -15.68 -7.72 -5.12
C ARG A 491 -15.38 -9.21 -4.97
N ASP A 492 -16.41 -10.06 -4.84
CA ASP A 492 -16.24 -11.52 -4.74
C ASP A 492 -15.76 -12.06 -6.09
N VAL A 493 -16.29 -11.52 -7.19
CA VAL A 493 -15.83 -11.83 -8.56
C VAL A 493 -14.37 -11.43 -8.76
N VAL A 494 -13.98 -10.24 -8.29
CA VAL A 494 -12.57 -9.79 -8.36
C VAL A 494 -11.67 -10.70 -7.52
N ALA A 495 -12.10 -11.09 -6.32
CA ALA A 495 -11.36 -12.03 -5.48
C ALA A 495 -11.15 -13.38 -6.19
N LEU A 496 -12.19 -13.94 -6.79
CA LEU A 496 -12.11 -15.19 -7.56
C LEU A 496 -11.19 -15.05 -8.78
N TYR A 497 -11.27 -13.95 -9.50
CA TYR A 497 -10.42 -13.67 -10.66
C TYR A 497 -8.94 -13.59 -10.27
N ILE A 498 -8.61 -12.89 -9.18
CA ILE A 498 -7.25 -12.83 -8.65
C ILE A 498 -6.74 -14.25 -8.32
N GLN A 499 -7.57 -15.08 -7.68
CA GLN A 499 -7.18 -16.41 -7.25
C GLN A 499 -7.11 -17.43 -8.40
N GLU A 500 -8.17 -17.51 -9.22
CA GLU A 500 -8.31 -18.56 -10.23
C GLU A 500 -7.60 -18.24 -11.56
N VAL A 501 -7.57 -16.95 -11.96
CA VAL A 501 -7.01 -16.54 -13.25
C VAL A 501 -5.59 -15.98 -13.11
N LEU A 502 -5.39 -15.08 -12.13
CA LEU A 502 -4.09 -14.46 -11.93
C LEU A 502 -3.15 -15.23 -11.01
N GLY A 503 -3.56 -16.43 -10.53
CA GLY A 503 -2.76 -17.27 -9.66
C GLY A 503 -2.36 -16.60 -8.35
N GLY A 504 -3.24 -15.77 -7.80
CA GLY A 504 -3.04 -15.05 -6.55
C GLY A 504 -2.15 -13.79 -6.67
N THR A 505 -1.82 -13.34 -7.89
CA THR A 505 -0.94 -12.17 -8.04
C THR A 505 -1.37 -11.26 -9.18
N VAL A 506 -1.74 -10.02 -8.83
CA VAL A 506 -1.94 -8.94 -9.81
C VAL A 506 -0.56 -8.47 -10.27
N GLY A 507 -0.28 -8.71 -11.55
CA GLY A 507 1.02 -8.48 -12.16
C GLY A 507 1.19 -7.10 -12.78
N THR A 508 2.38 -6.86 -13.34
CA THR A 508 2.75 -5.61 -14.02
C THR A 508 1.99 -5.36 -15.32
N SER A 509 1.22 -6.34 -15.83
CA SER A 509 0.31 -6.13 -16.97
C SER A 509 -0.72 -5.04 -16.71
N TYR A 510 -1.07 -4.78 -15.45
CA TYR A 510 -1.96 -3.70 -15.03
C TYR A 510 -1.24 -2.35 -14.80
N ALA A 511 0.09 -2.27 -14.87
CA ALA A 511 0.84 -1.04 -14.59
C ALA A 511 0.61 0.10 -15.62
N GLY A 512 0.08 -0.19 -16.78
CA GLY A 512 -0.05 0.74 -17.91
C GLY A 512 -1.45 1.33 -18.11
N TYR A 513 -2.45 0.88 -17.37
CA TYR A 513 -3.82 1.39 -17.49
C TYR A 513 -3.96 2.76 -16.83
N GLY A 514 -4.62 3.71 -17.51
CA GLY A 514 -4.94 5.02 -16.92
C GLY A 514 -3.86 6.09 -17.07
N LYS A 515 -2.88 5.93 -17.99
CA LYS A 515 -1.90 6.99 -18.30
C LYS A 515 -2.16 7.59 -19.66
#